data_b8fe7e82cccc72c4dd7b52339810e235
#
_entry.id   b8fe7e82cccc72c4dd7b52339810e235
#
_cell.length_a   1.000
_cell.length_b   1.000
_cell.length_c   1.000
_cell.angle_alpha   90.00
_cell.angle_beta   90.00
_cell.angle_gamma   90.00
#
_symmetry.space_group_name_H-M   'P 1'
#
loop_
_entity.id
_entity.type
_entity.pdbx_description
1 polymer ?
#
loop_
_entity_poly.entity_id
_entity_poly.type
_entity_poly.pdbx_seq_one_letter_code
_entity_poly.pdbx_strand_id
1 'polypeptide(L)'
;MRVLLFAEYRMGSQLSTNGDVYNFGIFLLEMFTGRRPTDELFKDDLNLHNFVKLALPGRAMEIVDQAVFNKAGENKNIVTCWSDWTCEQTECLILVFQIGLACSAESAGDRTDMRRVALELLSIKGKFLSTETHEMKIQSSVNK
;
A
#
# COMPACT_ATOMS: atom_id res chain seq x y z
N MET A 1 1.68 4.92 -8.77
CA MET A 1 1.55 5.78 -7.57
C MET A 1 0.30 6.65 -7.47
N ARG A 2 -0.64 6.48 -8.41
CA ARG A 2 -1.98 7.11 -8.32
C ARG A 2 -2.69 6.84 -6.99
N VAL A 3 -2.46 5.66 -6.42
CA VAL A 3 -3.09 5.22 -5.18
C VAL A 3 -2.68 6.08 -3.99
N LEU A 4 -1.40 6.44 -3.85
CA LEU A 4 -0.95 7.32 -2.77
C LEU A 4 -1.45 8.76 -2.95
N LEU A 5 -1.53 9.26 -4.18
CA LEU A 5 -2.12 10.56 -4.49
C LEU A 5 -3.61 10.61 -4.11
N PHE A 6 -4.34 9.53 -4.39
CA PHE A 6 -5.75 9.42 -4.04
C PHE A 6 -5.97 9.37 -2.53
N ALA A 7 -5.10 8.66 -1.81
CA ALA A 7 -5.12 8.63 -0.35
C ALA A 7 -4.87 10.03 0.24
N GLU A 8 -3.89 10.78 -0.29
CA GLU A 8 -3.64 12.16 0.11
C GLU A 8 -4.86 13.07 -0.11
N TYR A 9 -5.51 12.94 -1.24
CA TYR A 9 -6.71 13.74 -1.56
C TYR A 9 -7.84 13.47 -0.56
N ARG A 10 -8.06 12.21 -0.18
CA ARG A 10 -9.06 11.86 0.83
C ARG A 10 -8.72 12.37 2.22
N MET A 11 -7.44 12.45 2.56
CA MET A 11 -6.99 12.93 3.86
C MET A 11 -7.16 14.44 4.04
N GLY A 12 -7.32 15.21 2.98
CA GLY A 12 -7.68 16.62 3.03
C GLY A 12 -9.11 16.88 3.53
N SER A 13 -9.99 15.88 3.53
CA SER A 13 -11.30 15.94 4.19
C SER A 13 -11.14 15.43 5.63
N GLN A 14 -11.61 16.22 6.61
CA GLN A 14 -11.45 15.96 8.04
C GLN A 14 -11.96 14.57 8.46
N LEU A 15 -11.08 13.57 8.49
CA LEU A 15 -11.35 12.25 9.05
C LEU A 15 -10.98 12.27 10.54
N SER A 16 -11.95 12.55 11.41
CA SER A 16 -11.70 12.81 12.82
C SER A 16 -12.21 11.72 13.78
N THR A 17 -12.95 10.71 13.29
CA THR A 17 -13.52 9.67 14.13
C THR A 17 -12.74 8.36 14.03
N ASN A 18 -12.80 7.54 15.10
CA ASN A 18 -12.19 6.20 15.12
C ASN A 18 -12.77 5.28 14.03
N GLY A 19 -14.06 5.45 13.67
CA GLY A 19 -14.70 4.72 12.59
C GLY A 19 -14.13 5.12 11.22
N ASP A 20 -13.83 6.38 11.01
CA ASP A 20 -13.22 6.89 9.78
C ASP A 20 -11.80 6.36 9.61
N VAL A 21 -11.03 6.28 10.69
CA VAL A 21 -9.68 5.68 10.70
C VAL A 21 -9.75 4.21 10.29
N TYR A 22 -10.70 3.46 10.85
CA TYR A 22 -10.93 2.07 10.49
C TYR A 22 -11.26 1.91 9.00
N ASN A 23 -12.21 2.69 8.51
CA ASN A 23 -12.62 2.66 7.09
C ASN A 23 -11.47 3.02 6.17
N PHE A 24 -10.64 3.99 6.54
CA PHE A 24 -9.45 4.36 5.79
C PHE A 24 -8.44 3.21 5.74
N GLY A 25 -8.23 2.53 6.86
CA GLY A 25 -7.35 1.36 6.93
C GLY A 25 -7.80 0.23 6.00
N ILE A 26 -9.07 -0.13 6.05
CA ILE A 26 -9.65 -1.14 5.16
C ILE A 26 -9.54 -0.72 3.70
N PHE A 27 -9.79 0.55 3.39
CA PHE A 27 -9.67 1.09 2.05
C PHE A 27 -8.22 0.98 1.51
N LEU A 28 -7.21 1.27 2.33
CA LEU A 28 -5.81 1.07 1.95
C LEU A 28 -5.53 -0.41 1.62
N LEU A 29 -6.00 -1.31 2.47
CA LEU A 29 -5.80 -2.74 2.25
C LEU A 29 -6.50 -3.21 0.97
N GLU A 30 -7.72 -2.73 0.70
CA GLU A 30 -8.44 -3.03 -0.54
C GLU A 30 -7.67 -2.56 -1.77
N MET A 31 -7.18 -1.32 -1.74
CA MET A 31 -6.49 -0.73 -2.89
C MET A 31 -5.20 -1.47 -3.23
N PHE A 32 -4.44 -1.86 -2.21
CA PHE A 32 -3.14 -2.50 -2.45
C PHE A 32 -3.23 -4.01 -2.67
N THR A 33 -4.29 -4.67 -2.22
CA THR A 33 -4.51 -6.12 -2.47
C THR A 33 -5.43 -6.39 -3.65
N GLY A 34 -6.22 -5.41 -4.09
CA GLY A 34 -7.25 -5.60 -5.09
C GLY A 34 -8.42 -6.46 -4.60
N ARG A 35 -8.51 -6.74 -3.30
CA ARG A 35 -9.55 -7.58 -2.71
C ARG A 35 -10.51 -6.75 -1.86
N ARG A 36 -11.78 -7.12 -1.90
CA ARG A 36 -12.82 -6.48 -1.09
C ARG A 36 -13.05 -7.26 0.20
N PRO A 37 -13.47 -6.62 1.30
CA PRO A 37 -13.82 -7.33 2.53
C PRO A 37 -14.92 -8.36 2.35
N THR A 38 -15.77 -8.19 1.32
CA THR A 38 -16.87 -9.07 0.97
C THR A 38 -16.48 -10.21 0.03
N ASP A 39 -15.20 -10.32 -0.33
CA ASP A 39 -14.70 -11.35 -1.23
C ASP A 39 -14.96 -12.75 -0.65
N GLU A 40 -15.32 -13.70 -1.51
CA GLU A 40 -15.59 -15.10 -1.12
C GLU A 40 -14.41 -15.78 -0.43
N LEU A 41 -13.20 -15.28 -0.62
CA LEU A 41 -12.00 -15.79 0.05
C LEU A 41 -12.09 -15.58 1.57
N PHE A 42 -12.81 -14.56 2.02
CA PHE A 42 -12.92 -14.19 3.43
C PHE A 42 -14.15 -14.82 4.07
N LYS A 43 -14.08 -16.16 4.23
CA LYS A 43 -15.07 -16.96 4.95
C LYS A 43 -14.45 -17.45 6.26
N ASP A 44 -15.28 -17.79 7.24
CA ASP A 44 -14.87 -18.44 8.49
C ASP A 44 -13.76 -17.68 9.23
N ASP A 45 -14.03 -16.61 9.88
CA ASP A 45 -13.11 -15.81 10.71
C ASP A 45 -11.91 -15.17 9.98
N LEU A 46 -11.72 -15.46 8.69
CA LEU A 46 -10.70 -14.79 7.89
C LEU A 46 -11.29 -13.52 7.28
N ASN A 47 -10.75 -12.37 7.64
CA ASN A 47 -11.11 -11.09 7.06
C ASN A 47 -9.89 -10.47 6.35
N LEU A 48 -10.09 -9.38 5.63
CA LEU A 48 -9.04 -8.70 4.88
C LEU A 48 -7.88 -8.27 5.79
N HIS A 49 -8.17 -7.76 6.99
CA HIS A 49 -7.15 -7.38 7.96
C HIS A 49 -6.25 -8.57 8.33
N ASN A 50 -6.85 -9.69 8.74
CA ASN A 50 -6.11 -10.89 9.11
C ASN A 50 -5.36 -11.51 7.93
N PHE A 51 -5.94 -11.45 6.74
CA PHE A 51 -5.30 -11.92 5.51
C PHE A 51 -3.97 -11.20 5.27
N VAL A 52 -3.98 -9.88 5.34
CA VAL A 52 -2.76 -9.06 5.18
C VAL A 52 -1.80 -9.29 6.34
N LYS A 53 -2.30 -9.33 7.57
CA LYS A 53 -1.47 -9.54 8.78
C LYS A 53 -0.69 -10.85 8.73
N LEU A 54 -1.31 -11.92 8.27
CA LEU A 54 -0.66 -13.23 8.14
C LEU A 54 0.38 -13.29 7.03
N ALA A 55 0.22 -12.46 6.01
CA ALA A 55 1.14 -12.42 4.87
C ALA A 55 2.41 -11.59 5.15
N LEU A 56 2.36 -10.64 6.07
CA LEU A 56 3.49 -9.76 6.36
C LEU A 56 4.52 -10.40 7.31
N PRO A 57 5.80 -10.03 7.16
CA PRO A 57 6.38 -9.25 6.07
C PRO A 57 6.77 -10.06 4.83
N GLY A 58 6.94 -11.36 4.97
CA GLY A 58 7.61 -12.21 3.98
C GLY A 58 6.83 -12.45 2.69
N ARG A 59 5.50 -12.34 2.72
CA ARG A 59 4.62 -12.65 1.60
C ARG A 59 3.87 -11.42 1.06
N ALA A 60 4.37 -10.21 1.34
CA ALA A 60 3.75 -8.96 0.90
C ALA A 60 3.58 -8.91 -0.62
N MET A 61 4.59 -9.36 -1.37
CA MET A 61 4.56 -9.37 -2.83
C MET A 61 3.54 -10.35 -3.42
N GLU A 62 3.18 -11.40 -2.69
CA GLU A 62 2.18 -12.38 -3.13
C GLU A 62 0.76 -11.84 -3.05
N ILE A 63 0.50 -10.94 -2.11
CA ILE A 63 -0.84 -10.40 -1.86
C ILE A 63 -1.11 -9.07 -2.53
N VAL A 64 -0.08 -8.36 -3.02
CA VAL A 64 -0.25 -7.07 -3.67
C VAL A 64 -0.93 -7.22 -5.03
N ASP A 65 -1.83 -6.28 -5.33
CA ASP A 65 -2.47 -6.21 -6.65
C ASP A 65 -1.45 -5.76 -7.70
N GLN A 66 -1.39 -6.49 -8.80
CA GLN A 66 -0.50 -6.18 -9.91
C GLN A 66 -0.76 -4.81 -10.53
N ALA A 67 -1.99 -4.32 -10.44
CA ALA A 67 -2.34 -2.97 -10.91
C ALA A 67 -1.53 -1.87 -10.21
N VAL A 68 -1.06 -2.12 -8.98
CA VAL A 68 -0.19 -1.18 -8.24
C VAL A 68 1.16 -1.01 -8.93
N PHE A 69 1.65 -2.05 -9.62
CA PHE A 69 2.94 -2.05 -10.31
C PHE A 69 2.87 -1.45 -11.70
N ASN A 70 1.71 -1.46 -12.34
CA ASN A 70 1.57 -1.02 -13.71
C ASN A 70 1.63 0.50 -13.79
N LYS A 71 2.65 1.01 -14.45
CA LYS A 71 2.63 2.40 -14.93
C LYS A 71 1.54 2.51 -16.00
N ALA A 72 0.77 3.59 -15.95
CA ALA A 72 -0.30 3.83 -16.92
C ALA A 72 0.22 3.71 -18.36
N GLY A 73 -0.25 2.74 -19.11
CA GLY A 73 0.06 2.53 -20.53
C GLY A 73 1.09 1.47 -20.86
N GLU A 74 1.68 0.78 -19.90
CA GLU A 74 2.59 -0.33 -20.17
C GLU A 74 1.93 -1.68 -19.93
N ASN A 75 1.63 -2.39 -21.04
CA ASN A 75 1.25 -3.80 -21.02
C ASN A 75 2.49 -4.68 -20.82
N LYS A 76 3.04 -4.70 -19.59
CA LYS A 76 4.09 -5.67 -19.27
C LYS A 76 3.47 -6.98 -18.84
N ASN A 77 3.91 -8.06 -19.45
CA ASN A 77 3.56 -9.42 -19.02
C ASN A 77 3.84 -9.61 -17.53
N ILE A 78 2.89 -10.21 -16.85
CA ILE A 78 2.83 -10.42 -15.40
C ILE A 78 4.14 -10.94 -14.77
N VAL A 79 4.90 -11.73 -15.53
CA VAL A 79 6.12 -12.39 -15.06
C VAL A 79 7.30 -11.43 -14.90
N THR A 80 7.30 -10.30 -15.61
CA THR A 80 8.43 -9.35 -15.61
C THR A 80 8.34 -8.28 -14.53
N CYS A 81 7.14 -8.06 -13.95
CA CYS A 81 6.95 -6.99 -12.97
C CYS A 81 7.60 -7.28 -11.60
N TRP A 82 7.71 -8.55 -11.22
CA TRP A 82 8.22 -8.95 -9.91
C TRP A 82 9.74 -8.82 -9.75
N SER A 83 10.45 -8.93 -10.88
CA SER A 83 11.92 -8.84 -10.89
C SER A 83 12.43 -7.39 -10.90
N ASP A 84 11.57 -6.43 -11.25
CA ASP A 84 11.95 -5.03 -11.40
C ASP A 84 11.81 -4.21 -10.11
N TRP A 85 11.26 -4.80 -9.05
CA TRP A 85 11.09 -4.11 -7.77
C TRP A 85 12.35 -4.21 -6.91
N THR A 86 12.82 -3.06 -6.46
CA THR A 86 13.94 -2.99 -5.53
C THR A 86 13.52 -3.38 -4.12
N CYS A 87 14.48 -3.72 -3.26
CA CYS A 87 14.24 -3.96 -1.84
C CYS A 87 13.56 -2.76 -1.17
N GLU A 88 13.95 -1.55 -1.55
CA GLU A 88 13.39 -0.30 -1.00
C GLU A 88 11.92 -0.12 -1.36
N GLN A 89 11.55 -0.45 -2.59
CA GLN A 89 10.14 -0.42 -3.03
C GLN A 89 9.30 -1.44 -2.30
N THR A 90 9.83 -2.63 -2.07
CA THR A 90 9.17 -3.68 -1.27
C THR A 90 8.97 -3.24 0.18
N GLU A 91 9.97 -2.59 0.78
CA GLU A 91 9.84 -2.01 2.12
C GLU A 91 8.74 -0.94 2.18
N CYS A 92 8.65 -0.07 1.19
CA CYS A 92 7.58 0.92 1.09
C CYS A 92 6.20 0.25 1.06
N LEU A 93 6.04 -0.82 0.29
CA LEU A 93 4.80 -1.60 0.24
C LEU A 93 4.44 -2.20 1.61
N ILE A 94 5.41 -2.80 2.28
CA ILE A 94 5.21 -3.37 3.62
C ILE A 94 4.77 -2.28 4.60
N LEU A 95 5.39 -1.12 4.55
CA LEU A 95 5.03 0.01 5.40
C LEU A 95 3.59 0.48 5.16
N VAL A 96 3.14 0.53 3.90
CA VAL A 96 1.75 0.88 3.57
C VAL A 96 0.78 -0.15 4.15
N PHE A 97 1.07 -1.43 4.00
CA PHE A 97 0.24 -2.48 4.62
C PHE A 97 0.21 -2.38 6.14
N GLN A 98 1.33 -2.09 6.77
CA GLN A 98 1.39 -1.88 8.23
C GLN A 98 0.52 -0.70 8.68
N ILE A 99 0.50 0.40 7.91
CA ILE A 99 -0.39 1.53 8.17
C ILE A 99 -1.85 1.09 8.06
N GLY A 100 -2.22 0.36 7.02
CA GLY A 100 -3.56 -0.18 6.85
C GLY A 100 -3.99 -1.05 8.03
N LEU A 101 -3.10 -1.91 8.51
CA LEU A 101 -3.34 -2.75 9.69
C LEU A 101 -3.50 -1.92 10.97
N ALA A 102 -2.64 -0.92 11.17
CA ALA A 102 -2.71 -0.04 12.34
C ALA A 102 -4.01 0.78 12.39
N CYS A 103 -4.51 1.19 11.23
CA CYS A 103 -5.77 1.91 11.11
C CYS A 103 -6.99 1.01 11.30
N SER A 104 -6.90 -0.26 10.89
CA SER A 104 -8.03 -1.22 10.90
C SER A 104 -8.01 -2.18 12.08
N ALA A 105 -7.29 -1.88 13.15
CA ALA A 105 -7.29 -2.66 14.38
C ALA A 105 -8.71 -2.77 14.95
N GLU A 106 -9.08 -3.94 15.47
CA GLU A 106 -10.42 -4.19 16.03
C GLU A 106 -10.73 -3.25 17.19
N SER A 107 -9.78 -3.08 18.10
CA SER A 107 -9.94 -2.15 19.22
C SER A 107 -9.68 -0.72 18.78
N ALA A 108 -10.63 0.17 19.01
CA ALA A 108 -10.50 1.59 18.69
C ALA A 108 -9.28 2.25 19.38
N GLY A 109 -8.92 1.78 20.59
CA GLY A 109 -7.76 2.27 21.32
C GLY A 109 -6.41 1.91 20.71
N ASP A 110 -6.37 0.85 19.91
CA ASP A 110 -5.15 0.39 19.25
C ASP A 110 -4.95 1.02 17.85
N ARG A 111 -5.93 1.79 17.38
CA ARG A 111 -5.84 2.47 16.08
C ARG A 111 -4.95 3.70 16.16
N THR A 112 -4.18 3.91 15.10
CA THR A 112 -3.31 5.08 15.01
C THR A 112 -4.10 6.36 14.70
N ASP A 113 -3.50 7.52 14.99
CA ASP A 113 -4.06 8.82 14.68
C ASP A 113 -3.87 9.17 13.20
N MET A 114 -4.88 9.80 12.57
CA MET A 114 -4.83 10.19 11.16
C MET A 114 -3.72 11.19 10.83
N ARG A 115 -3.34 12.05 11.77
CA ARG A 115 -2.21 12.98 11.58
C ARG A 115 -0.91 12.21 11.39
N ARG A 116 -0.70 11.19 12.21
CA ARG A 116 0.46 10.30 12.11
C ARG A 116 0.44 9.52 10.80
N VAL A 117 -0.72 8.99 10.42
CA VAL A 117 -0.91 8.29 9.15
C VAL A 117 -0.52 9.18 7.97
N ALA A 118 -0.99 10.43 7.96
CA ALA A 118 -0.65 11.39 6.92
C ALA A 118 0.86 11.60 6.78
N LEU A 119 1.55 11.80 7.89
CA LEU A 119 3.00 12.00 7.90
C LEU A 119 3.76 10.75 7.44
N GLU A 120 3.33 9.58 7.86
CA GLU A 120 3.94 8.31 7.47
C GLU A 120 3.76 8.04 5.98
N LEU A 121 2.57 8.27 5.43
CA LEU A 121 2.30 8.12 3.99
C LEU A 121 3.11 9.11 3.15
N LEU A 122 3.24 10.35 3.58
CA LEU A 122 4.09 11.35 2.91
C LEU A 122 5.56 10.92 2.90
N SER A 123 6.05 10.38 4.01
CA SER A 123 7.41 9.85 4.13
C SER A 123 7.64 8.67 3.17
N ILE A 124 6.71 7.74 3.10
CA ILE A 124 6.76 6.58 2.20
C ILE A 124 6.75 7.03 0.75
N LYS A 125 5.88 7.96 0.40
CA LYS A 125 5.82 8.55 -0.95
C LYS A 125 7.16 9.18 -1.34
N GLY A 126 7.78 9.94 -0.43
CA GLY A 126 9.08 10.56 -0.66
C GLY A 126 10.17 9.51 -0.92
N LYS A 127 10.23 8.44 -0.16
CA LYS A 127 11.16 7.33 -0.37
C LYS A 127 10.95 6.65 -1.72
N PHE A 128 9.69 6.36 -2.06
CA PHE A 128 9.36 5.69 -3.32
C PHE A 128 9.73 6.53 -4.54
N LEU A 129 9.42 7.82 -4.54
CA LEU A 129 9.78 8.74 -5.62
C LEU A 129 11.29 8.93 -5.73
N SER A 130 12.00 8.97 -4.63
CA SER A 130 13.45 9.02 -4.58
C SER A 130 14.09 7.81 -5.26
N THR A 131 13.56 6.61 -5.03
CA THR A 131 14.00 5.36 -5.65
C THR A 131 13.78 5.38 -7.16
N GLU A 132 12.60 5.80 -7.63
CA GLU A 132 12.30 5.94 -9.07
C GLU A 132 13.25 6.90 -9.76
N THR A 133 13.53 8.04 -9.15
CA THR A 133 14.47 9.03 -9.69
C THR A 133 15.89 8.46 -9.81
N HIS A 134 16.33 7.69 -8.84
CA HIS A 134 17.64 7.04 -8.86
C HIS A 134 17.75 6.01 -9.97
N GLU A 135 16.73 5.19 -10.19
CA GLU A 135 16.69 4.22 -11.29
C GLU A 135 16.73 4.90 -12.66
N MET A 136 16.00 5.98 -12.85
CA MET A 136 16.04 6.76 -14.10
C MET A 136 17.43 7.33 -14.38
N LYS A 137 18.14 7.79 -13.36
CA LYS A 137 19.52 8.29 -13.50
C LYS A 137 20.49 7.18 -13.91
N ILE A 138 20.36 5.99 -13.34
CA ILE A 138 21.18 4.83 -13.67
C ILE A 138 20.95 4.40 -15.11
N GLN A 139 19.69 4.31 -15.55
CA GLN A 139 19.35 3.96 -16.93
C GLN A 139 19.87 4.99 -17.94
N SER A 140 19.78 6.28 -17.64
CA SER A 140 20.30 7.32 -18.52
C SER A 140 21.83 7.31 -18.62
N SER A 141 22.55 6.88 -17.58
CA SER A 141 24.02 6.74 -17.61
C SER A 141 24.49 5.47 -18.33
N VAL A 142 23.67 4.42 -18.38
CA VAL A 142 23.99 3.18 -19.09
C VAL A 142 23.77 3.32 -20.60
N ASN A 143 22.89 4.19 -21.06
CA ASN A 143 22.57 4.44 -22.46
C ASN A 143 23.51 5.46 -23.14
N LYS A 144 24.54 5.91 -22.45
CA LYS A 144 25.61 6.71 -22.99
C LYS A 144 26.85 5.86 -23.28
#